data_1657672f3ef8bcaf9a97b644570dc199
#
_entry.id   1657672f3ef8bcaf9a97b644570dc199
#
_cell.length_a   1.000
_cell.length_b   1.000
_cell.length_c   1.000
_cell.angle_alpha   90.00
_cell.angle_beta   90.00
_cell.angle_gamma   90.00
#
_symmetry.space_group_name_H-M   'P 1'
#
loop_
_entity.id
_entity.type
_entity.pdbx_description
1 polymer ?
#
loop_
_entity_poly.entity_id
_entity_poly.type
_entity_poly.pdbx_seq_one_letter_code
_entity_poly.pdbx_strand_id
1 'polypeptide(L)'
;FGEKLGFPKMQSVSDALKIRIEEPENTPAAKLIRLQGSQSLFDYGINLMQKNQNEVLDTGFDDGSARLIEESILNGISYQPVIPEANIVQIGSKMIKSGIQTSSDSALMKEIWDKKSVAKQFVEQFGFTVLSDYIVGNRRNFDEIFPRVKGMAVSVKNAEGPSDEKASLFRLAPTKEELWDAVSRIIRDGKKAMIELVVPGSVYRALFFQDRILSVIERLPAGVVGDGRRTIKQLIDSKNLSDKTNQIVIGPSEKETMDVQGVTLETIPGRGNEVLLRYDATSGTGNRSLEVLDEIDSSYLDELCRLAKALRLHDGALDIVIPNIYQRYDADHPEALIFLNAHATPKLSMHENVLLIGNQNIAKKIVMMQ
;
A
#
# COMPACT_ATOMS: atom_id res chain seq x y z
N PHE A 1 -25.50 -2.20 -28.23
CA PHE A 1 -25.50 -0.76 -27.97
C PHE A 1 -24.11 -0.32 -27.52
N GLY A 2 -23.46 -1.04 -26.62
CA GLY A 2 -22.09 -0.82 -26.19
C GLY A 2 -21.05 -0.90 -27.32
N GLU A 3 -21.24 -1.81 -28.28
CA GLU A 3 -20.36 -1.95 -29.45
C GLU A 3 -20.37 -0.74 -30.37
N LYS A 4 -21.53 -0.03 -30.49
CA LYS A 4 -21.64 1.21 -31.28
C LYS A 4 -21.00 2.41 -30.60
N LEU A 5 -20.74 2.34 -29.29
CA LEU A 5 -20.09 3.40 -28.50
C LEU A 5 -18.61 3.12 -28.23
N GLY A 6 -18.05 2.06 -28.85
CA GLY A 6 -16.64 1.71 -28.64
C GLY A 6 -16.35 1.09 -27.29
N PHE A 7 -17.38 0.71 -26.54
CA PHE A 7 -17.17 -0.09 -25.32
C PHE A 7 -16.91 -1.55 -25.70
N PRO A 8 -15.75 -2.09 -25.41
CA PRO A 8 -15.54 -3.52 -25.50
C PRO A 8 -16.49 -4.20 -24.51
N LYS A 9 -16.98 -5.36 -24.85
CA LYS A 9 -17.99 -6.19 -24.14
C LYS A 9 -18.01 -5.98 -22.62
N MET A 10 -18.71 -4.97 -22.16
CA MET A 10 -18.88 -4.67 -20.73
C MET A 10 -20.12 -5.42 -20.25
N GLN A 11 -19.95 -6.66 -19.80
CA GLN A 11 -21.09 -7.55 -19.54
C GLN A 11 -22.02 -6.98 -18.47
N SER A 12 -21.51 -6.43 -17.38
CA SER A 12 -22.36 -5.91 -16.31
C SER A 12 -23.00 -4.55 -16.62
N VAL A 13 -22.28 -3.65 -17.28
CA VAL A 13 -22.89 -2.38 -17.78
C VAL A 13 -23.82 -2.65 -18.95
N SER A 14 -23.46 -3.61 -19.82
CA SER A 14 -24.33 -4.08 -20.89
C SER A 14 -25.62 -4.71 -20.36
N ASP A 15 -25.56 -5.52 -19.31
CA ASP A 15 -26.73 -6.16 -18.72
C ASP A 15 -27.59 -5.16 -17.94
N ALA A 16 -26.99 -4.24 -17.19
CA ALA A 16 -27.71 -3.14 -16.56
C ALA A 16 -28.34 -2.18 -17.57
N LEU A 17 -27.69 -1.94 -18.72
CA LEU A 17 -28.24 -1.17 -19.83
C LEU A 17 -29.28 -1.96 -20.59
N LYS A 18 -29.14 -3.30 -20.81
CA LYS A 18 -30.14 -4.17 -21.43
C LYS A 18 -31.47 -4.16 -20.68
N ILE A 19 -31.41 -4.38 -19.37
CA ILE A 19 -32.62 -4.36 -18.52
C ILE A 19 -33.37 -3.04 -18.65
N ARG A 20 -32.66 -1.93 -18.96
CA ARG A 20 -33.25 -0.59 -19.12
C ARG A 20 -33.58 -0.21 -20.55
N ILE A 21 -33.04 -0.90 -21.54
CA ILE A 21 -33.35 -0.74 -22.96
C ILE A 21 -34.57 -1.56 -23.38
N GLU A 22 -34.89 -2.65 -22.67
CA GLU A 22 -36.10 -3.44 -22.87
C GLU A 22 -37.40 -2.68 -22.50
N GLU A 23 -37.28 -1.58 -21.68
CA GLU A 23 -38.37 -0.65 -21.42
C GLU A 23 -38.00 0.78 -21.85
N PRO A 24 -37.86 1.06 -23.16
CA PRO A 24 -37.17 2.28 -23.65
C PRO A 24 -37.94 3.58 -23.39
N GLU A 25 -39.19 3.55 -23.02
CA GLU A 25 -39.98 4.78 -22.84
C GLU A 25 -39.86 5.43 -21.46
N ASN A 26 -39.45 4.68 -20.44
CA ASN A 26 -39.47 5.14 -19.04
C ASN A 26 -38.12 5.15 -18.32
N THR A 27 -37.03 4.88 -18.99
CA THR A 27 -35.70 4.84 -18.34
C THR A 27 -34.94 6.18 -18.48
N PRO A 28 -34.14 6.59 -17.48
CA PRO A 28 -33.29 7.78 -17.58
C PRO A 28 -32.35 7.73 -18.79
N ALA A 29 -31.87 6.54 -19.17
CA ALA A 29 -31.01 6.33 -20.34
C ALA A 29 -31.74 6.64 -21.66
N ALA A 30 -33.00 6.17 -21.80
CA ALA A 30 -33.80 6.47 -22.99
C ALA A 30 -34.10 7.98 -23.13
N LYS A 31 -34.33 8.67 -22.02
CA LYS A 31 -34.49 10.13 -22.02
C LYS A 31 -33.21 10.86 -22.43
N LEU A 32 -32.05 10.41 -21.96
CA LEU A 32 -30.73 10.97 -22.31
C LEU A 32 -30.40 10.77 -23.80
N ILE A 33 -30.68 9.56 -24.35
CA ILE A 33 -30.46 9.26 -25.78
C ILE A 33 -31.30 10.19 -26.66
N ARG A 34 -32.54 10.46 -26.26
CA ARG A 34 -33.43 11.38 -26.99
C ARG A 34 -33.02 12.84 -26.90
N LEU A 35 -32.43 13.26 -25.75
CA LEU A 35 -32.18 14.69 -25.49
C LEU A 35 -30.78 15.15 -25.91
N GLN A 36 -29.75 14.32 -25.87
CA GLN A 36 -28.36 14.78 -25.95
C GLN A 36 -27.43 13.90 -26.82
N GLY A 37 -27.89 12.79 -27.39
CA GLY A 37 -27.08 11.93 -28.26
C GLY A 37 -26.10 11.00 -27.58
N SER A 38 -25.17 10.41 -28.35
CA SER A 38 -24.28 9.33 -27.93
C SER A 38 -23.28 9.68 -26.81
N GLN A 39 -22.83 10.94 -26.78
CA GLN A 39 -21.87 11.41 -25.73
C GLN A 39 -22.50 11.36 -24.34
N SER A 40 -23.76 11.75 -24.25
CA SER A 40 -24.46 11.74 -22.95
C SER A 40 -24.78 10.33 -22.44
N LEU A 41 -24.87 9.38 -23.33
CA LEU A 41 -24.99 7.96 -22.94
C LEU A 41 -23.67 7.44 -22.38
N PHE A 42 -22.55 7.88 -22.94
CA PHE A 42 -21.22 7.61 -22.43
C PHE A 42 -21.07 8.20 -21.02
N ASP A 43 -21.37 9.50 -20.86
CA ASP A 43 -21.31 10.19 -19.58
C ASP A 43 -22.27 9.59 -18.55
N TYR A 44 -23.45 9.16 -18.98
CA TYR A 44 -24.38 8.43 -18.12
C TYR A 44 -23.84 7.06 -17.70
N GLY A 45 -23.19 6.33 -18.63
CA GLY A 45 -22.51 5.07 -18.32
C GLY A 45 -21.38 5.27 -17.30
N ILE A 46 -20.55 6.29 -17.49
CA ILE A 46 -19.49 6.65 -16.54
C ILE A 46 -20.08 7.05 -15.17
N ASN A 47 -21.13 7.85 -15.15
CA ASN A 47 -21.79 8.24 -13.89
C ASN A 47 -22.45 7.06 -13.16
N LEU A 48 -23.04 6.11 -13.93
CA LEU A 48 -23.54 4.85 -13.35
C LEU A 48 -22.42 4.00 -12.77
N MET A 49 -21.30 3.92 -13.47
CA MET A 49 -20.11 3.22 -12.97
C MET A 49 -19.56 3.87 -11.71
N GLN A 50 -19.43 5.20 -11.69
CA GLN A 50 -19.01 5.95 -10.49
C GLN A 50 -19.99 5.81 -9.32
N LYS A 51 -21.29 5.73 -9.60
CA LYS A 51 -22.32 5.48 -8.59
C LYS A 51 -22.32 4.03 -8.11
N ASN A 52 -22.04 3.10 -8.99
CA ASN A 52 -21.90 1.68 -8.65
C ASN A 52 -20.53 1.32 -8.05
N GLN A 53 -19.51 2.21 -8.13
CA GLN A 53 -18.26 2.04 -7.36
C GLN A 53 -18.53 1.89 -5.86
N ASN A 54 -19.49 2.64 -5.32
CA ASN A 54 -19.90 2.47 -3.93
C ASN A 54 -20.64 1.12 -3.71
N GLU A 55 -21.38 0.64 -4.70
CA GLU A 55 -22.10 -0.65 -4.61
C GLU A 55 -21.15 -1.84 -4.82
N VAL A 56 -20.10 -1.70 -5.65
CA VAL A 56 -19.04 -2.74 -5.77
C VAL A 56 -18.25 -2.87 -4.48
N LEU A 57 -17.99 -1.76 -3.78
CA LEU A 57 -17.41 -1.77 -2.44
C LEU A 57 -18.36 -2.39 -1.41
N ASP A 58 -19.68 -2.21 -1.56
CA ASP A 58 -20.71 -2.83 -0.72
C ASP A 58 -20.94 -4.34 -1.03
N THR A 59 -20.36 -4.88 -2.10
CA THR A 59 -20.47 -6.32 -2.45
C THR A 59 -19.58 -7.23 -1.62
N GLY A 60 -18.87 -6.73 -0.63
CA GLY A 60 -18.01 -7.50 0.25
C GLY A 60 -16.59 -7.74 -0.26
N PHE A 61 -16.20 -7.13 -1.40
CA PHE A 61 -14.82 -7.17 -1.89
C PHE A 61 -13.96 -6.09 -1.23
N ASP A 62 -12.68 -6.38 -1.07
CA ASP A 62 -11.68 -5.38 -0.72
C ASP A 62 -11.38 -4.42 -1.91
N ASP A 63 -10.69 -3.30 -1.61
CA ASP A 63 -10.34 -2.29 -2.60
C ASP A 63 -9.55 -2.87 -3.79
N GLY A 64 -8.64 -3.80 -3.55
CA GLY A 64 -7.83 -4.43 -4.60
C GLY A 64 -8.67 -5.24 -5.58
N SER A 65 -9.53 -6.12 -5.08
CA SER A 65 -10.43 -6.93 -5.92
C SER A 65 -11.45 -6.07 -6.65
N ALA A 66 -12.02 -5.04 -5.99
CA ALA A 66 -12.96 -4.11 -6.59
C ALA A 66 -12.33 -3.35 -7.78
N ARG A 67 -11.09 -2.88 -7.65
CA ARG A 67 -10.34 -2.22 -8.74
C ARG A 67 -10.09 -3.13 -9.93
N LEU A 68 -9.77 -4.41 -9.70
CA LEU A 68 -9.62 -5.36 -10.81
C LEU A 68 -10.93 -5.56 -11.56
N ILE A 69 -12.05 -5.65 -10.85
CA ILE A 69 -13.38 -5.77 -11.47
C ILE A 69 -13.68 -4.53 -12.31
N GLU A 70 -13.46 -3.33 -11.76
CA GLU A 70 -13.66 -2.06 -12.45
C GLU A 70 -12.83 -2.00 -13.74
N GLU A 71 -11.53 -2.29 -13.67
CA GLU A 71 -10.64 -2.27 -14.82
C GLU A 71 -10.98 -3.36 -15.83
N SER A 72 -11.46 -4.51 -15.39
CA SER A 72 -11.94 -5.55 -16.29
C SER A 72 -13.14 -5.09 -17.10
N ILE A 73 -14.10 -4.42 -16.45
CA ILE A 73 -15.25 -3.81 -17.09
C ILE A 73 -14.80 -2.75 -18.12
N LEU A 74 -13.91 -1.86 -17.72
CA LEU A 74 -13.42 -0.76 -18.57
C LEU A 74 -12.66 -1.25 -19.80
N ASN A 75 -11.94 -2.36 -19.68
CA ASN A 75 -11.12 -2.92 -20.77
C ASN A 75 -11.77 -4.12 -21.49
N GLY A 76 -13.00 -4.47 -21.16
CA GLY A 76 -13.74 -5.57 -21.80
C GLY A 76 -13.16 -6.96 -21.52
N ILE A 77 -12.46 -7.11 -20.41
CA ILE A 77 -11.93 -8.40 -19.95
C ILE A 77 -13.00 -9.12 -19.15
N SER A 78 -13.17 -10.42 -19.43
CA SER A 78 -14.13 -11.23 -18.67
C SER A 78 -13.73 -11.34 -17.21
N TYR A 79 -14.68 -11.17 -16.32
CA TYR A 79 -14.50 -11.38 -14.89
C TYR A 79 -15.66 -12.16 -14.28
N GLN A 80 -15.41 -12.81 -13.17
CA GLN A 80 -16.43 -13.49 -12.38
C GLN A 80 -16.14 -13.33 -10.90
N PRO A 81 -17.06 -12.77 -10.11
CA PRO A 81 -17.01 -12.86 -8.64
C PRO A 81 -17.08 -14.34 -8.24
N VAL A 82 -16.06 -14.81 -7.50
CA VAL A 82 -16.01 -16.23 -7.10
C VAL A 82 -16.41 -16.38 -5.64
N ILE A 83 -15.69 -15.70 -4.73
CA ILE A 83 -15.98 -15.72 -3.29
C ILE A 83 -15.75 -14.30 -2.77
N PRO A 84 -16.77 -13.42 -2.73
CA PRO A 84 -16.63 -12.04 -2.29
C PRO A 84 -16.07 -11.92 -0.87
N GLU A 85 -16.53 -12.74 0.06
CA GLU A 85 -16.11 -12.73 1.46
C GLU A 85 -14.61 -13.09 1.66
N ALA A 86 -14.02 -13.80 0.68
CA ALA A 86 -12.60 -14.12 0.64
C ALA A 86 -11.80 -13.23 -0.30
N ASN A 87 -12.43 -12.21 -0.90
CA ASN A 87 -11.83 -11.31 -1.88
C ASN A 87 -11.24 -12.04 -3.11
N ILE A 88 -11.91 -13.10 -3.57
CA ILE A 88 -11.49 -13.90 -4.71
C ILE A 88 -12.36 -13.57 -5.92
N VAL A 89 -11.70 -13.09 -6.98
CA VAL A 89 -12.29 -12.80 -8.28
C VAL A 89 -11.55 -13.58 -9.37
N GLN A 90 -12.25 -14.08 -10.36
CA GLN A 90 -11.64 -14.61 -11.58
C GLN A 90 -11.57 -13.49 -12.61
N ILE A 91 -10.38 -13.25 -13.16
CA ILE A 91 -10.12 -12.30 -14.26
C ILE A 91 -9.54 -13.11 -15.41
N GLY A 92 -10.24 -13.15 -16.56
CA GLY A 92 -9.84 -14.03 -17.64
C GLY A 92 -9.82 -15.50 -17.18
N SER A 93 -8.65 -16.12 -17.24
CA SER A 93 -8.44 -17.51 -16.81
C SER A 93 -7.92 -17.66 -15.38
N LYS A 94 -7.58 -16.58 -14.67
CA LYS A 94 -6.89 -16.63 -13.38
C LYS A 94 -7.78 -16.21 -12.22
N MET A 95 -7.70 -16.96 -11.12
CA MET A 95 -8.25 -16.53 -9.83
C MET A 95 -7.25 -15.65 -9.12
N ILE A 96 -7.72 -14.46 -8.70
CA ILE A 96 -6.90 -13.47 -8.02
C ILE A 96 -7.58 -13.13 -6.69
N LYS A 97 -6.80 -13.13 -5.61
CA LYS A 97 -7.23 -12.74 -4.28
C LYS A 97 -6.68 -11.37 -3.93
N SER A 98 -7.54 -10.51 -3.35
CA SER A 98 -7.17 -9.18 -2.84
C SER A 98 -6.39 -8.34 -3.86
N GLY A 99 -6.76 -8.45 -5.12
CA GLY A 99 -6.22 -7.66 -6.22
C GLY A 99 -4.88 -8.11 -6.78
N ILE A 100 -4.16 -9.04 -6.15
CA ILE A 100 -2.78 -9.38 -6.57
C ILE A 100 -2.46 -10.88 -6.45
N GLN A 101 -2.81 -11.54 -5.36
CA GLN A 101 -2.35 -12.89 -5.07
C GLN A 101 -3.02 -13.91 -5.98
N THR A 102 -2.23 -14.74 -6.65
CA THR A 102 -2.71 -15.88 -7.47
C THR A 102 -2.35 -17.22 -6.83
N SER A 103 -2.63 -18.31 -7.54
CA SER A 103 -2.21 -19.66 -7.15
C SER A 103 -0.73 -19.95 -7.43
N SER A 104 0.02 -19.00 -8.00
CA SER A 104 1.46 -19.16 -8.27
C SER A 104 2.28 -19.21 -6.99
N ASP A 105 1.82 -18.52 -5.94
CA ASP A 105 2.52 -18.50 -4.66
C ASP A 105 2.19 -19.72 -3.80
N SER A 106 3.23 -20.29 -3.20
CA SER A 106 3.09 -21.43 -2.30
C SER A 106 2.51 -21.01 -0.94
N ALA A 107 1.57 -21.78 -0.41
CA ALA A 107 1.04 -21.59 0.94
C ALA A 107 2.14 -21.67 2.02
N LEU A 108 3.13 -22.55 1.82
CA LEU A 108 4.29 -22.66 2.70
C LEU A 108 5.12 -21.36 2.71
N MET A 109 5.39 -20.79 1.54
CA MET A 109 6.17 -19.55 1.44
C MET A 109 5.41 -18.37 2.06
N LYS A 110 4.09 -18.33 1.86
CA LYS A 110 3.24 -17.32 2.52
C LYS A 110 3.34 -17.39 4.04
N GLU A 111 3.35 -18.58 4.63
CA GLU A 111 3.54 -18.73 6.07
C GLU A 111 4.90 -18.18 6.54
N ILE A 112 5.96 -18.30 5.71
CA ILE A 112 7.27 -17.71 5.97
C ILE A 112 7.16 -16.17 5.89
N TRP A 113 6.52 -15.61 4.86
CA TRP A 113 6.41 -14.16 4.67
C TRP A 113 5.60 -13.48 5.80
N ASP A 114 4.55 -14.14 6.29
CA ASP A 114 3.69 -13.62 7.36
C ASP A 114 4.43 -13.51 8.71
N LYS A 115 5.57 -14.21 8.87
CA LYS A 115 6.41 -14.19 10.09
C LYS A 115 7.71 -13.44 9.82
N LYS A 116 7.75 -12.15 10.13
CA LYS A 116 8.87 -11.23 9.81
C LYS A 116 10.25 -11.78 10.18
N SER A 117 10.41 -12.31 11.39
CA SER A 117 11.69 -12.87 11.85
C SER A 117 12.08 -14.12 11.07
N VAL A 118 11.11 -14.95 10.67
CA VAL A 118 11.35 -16.17 9.88
C VAL A 118 11.73 -15.77 8.45
N ALA A 119 11.02 -14.81 7.84
CA ALA A 119 11.34 -14.31 6.52
C ALA A 119 12.75 -13.73 6.44
N LYS A 120 13.18 -12.96 7.45
CA LYS A 120 14.56 -12.44 7.55
C LYS A 120 15.59 -13.56 7.64
N GLN A 121 15.41 -14.50 8.57
CA GLN A 121 16.32 -15.65 8.69
C GLN A 121 16.38 -16.48 7.40
N PHE A 122 15.26 -16.56 6.69
CA PHE A 122 15.20 -17.27 5.41
C PHE A 122 16.02 -16.55 4.33
N VAL A 123 15.87 -15.24 4.16
CA VAL A 123 16.59 -14.50 3.10
C VAL A 123 18.09 -14.34 3.40
N GLU A 124 18.48 -14.29 4.69
CA GLU A 124 19.90 -14.30 5.08
C GLU A 124 20.66 -15.53 4.56
N GLN A 125 19.98 -16.69 4.46
CA GLN A 125 20.60 -17.91 3.90
C GLN A 125 20.94 -17.78 2.41
N PHE A 126 20.33 -16.81 1.71
CA PHE A 126 20.62 -16.48 0.31
C PHE A 126 21.55 -15.27 0.14
N GLY A 127 22.15 -14.80 1.25
CA GLY A 127 23.13 -13.72 1.25
C GLY A 127 22.55 -12.32 1.17
N PHE A 128 21.26 -12.13 1.52
CA PHE A 128 20.66 -10.81 1.62
C PHE A 128 20.85 -10.22 3.01
N THR A 129 21.06 -8.92 3.06
CA THR A 129 21.14 -8.17 4.32
C THR A 129 19.73 -7.93 4.89
N VAL A 130 19.60 -8.11 6.20
CA VAL A 130 18.39 -7.82 6.95
C VAL A 130 18.70 -6.89 8.12
N LEU A 131 17.69 -6.19 8.63
CA LEU A 131 17.85 -5.44 9.87
C LEU A 131 18.02 -6.36 11.06
N SER A 132 18.98 -6.02 11.93
CA SER A 132 19.08 -6.68 13.22
C SER A 132 17.83 -6.42 14.06
N ASP A 133 17.25 -7.48 14.58
CA ASP A 133 16.07 -7.44 15.43
C ASP A 133 16.22 -8.30 16.68
N TYR A 134 15.45 -7.95 17.70
CA TYR A 134 15.43 -8.65 18.98
C TYR A 134 14.00 -8.92 19.38
N ILE A 135 13.69 -10.19 19.62
CA ILE A 135 12.35 -10.61 20.04
C ILE A 135 12.25 -10.58 21.57
N VAL A 136 11.25 -9.85 22.06
CA VAL A 136 10.99 -9.66 23.49
C VAL A 136 9.63 -10.24 23.84
N GLY A 137 9.62 -11.26 24.71
CA GLY A 137 8.39 -11.88 25.20
C GLY A 137 8.05 -11.55 26.67
N ASN A 138 9.00 -11.00 27.43
CA ASN A 138 8.79 -10.64 28.83
C ASN A 138 9.84 -9.62 29.32
N ARG A 139 9.67 -9.13 30.56
CA ARG A 139 10.58 -8.14 31.16
C ARG A 139 12.02 -8.63 31.26
N ARG A 140 12.25 -9.89 31.62
CA ARG A 140 13.60 -10.43 31.74
C ARG A 140 14.33 -10.41 30.41
N ASN A 141 13.69 -10.86 29.33
CA ASN A 141 14.27 -10.77 27.97
C ASN A 141 14.57 -9.31 27.58
N PHE A 142 13.69 -8.38 27.93
CA PHE A 142 13.90 -6.97 27.68
C PHE A 142 15.17 -6.46 28.37
N ASP A 143 15.35 -6.79 29.66
CA ASP A 143 16.50 -6.35 30.44
C ASP A 143 17.84 -6.92 29.91
N GLU A 144 17.80 -8.12 29.32
CA GLU A 144 18.95 -8.75 28.64
C GLU A 144 19.27 -8.11 27.27
N ILE A 145 18.23 -7.61 26.56
CA ILE A 145 18.36 -7.02 25.21
C ILE A 145 18.69 -5.52 25.29
N PHE A 146 18.13 -4.78 26.24
CA PHE A 146 18.29 -3.33 26.32
C PHE A 146 19.74 -2.84 26.20
N PRO A 147 20.76 -3.45 26.84
CA PRO A 147 22.16 -3.03 26.68
C PRO A 147 22.66 -3.04 25.23
N ARG A 148 22.09 -3.94 24.37
CA ARG A 148 22.49 -4.09 22.97
C ARG A 148 21.90 -3.01 22.05
N VAL A 149 20.78 -2.39 22.46
CA VAL A 149 20.07 -1.35 21.69
C VAL A 149 20.19 0.03 22.33
N LYS A 150 20.82 0.13 23.50
CA LYS A 150 21.04 1.38 24.21
C LYS A 150 21.85 2.35 23.36
N GLY A 151 21.36 3.57 23.23
CA GLY A 151 22.00 4.60 22.41
C GLY A 151 21.70 4.51 20.91
N MET A 152 20.84 3.60 20.48
CA MET A 152 20.48 3.41 19.07
C MET A 152 19.05 3.86 18.80
N ALA A 153 18.80 4.34 17.58
CA ALA A 153 17.47 4.54 17.07
C ALA A 153 16.82 3.17 16.80
N VAL A 154 15.59 2.98 17.26
CA VAL A 154 14.90 1.68 17.15
C VAL A 154 13.44 1.84 16.79
N SER A 155 12.86 0.80 16.19
CA SER A 155 11.42 0.62 16.05
C SER A 155 10.95 -0.56 16.90
N VAL A 156 9.75 -0.44 17.47
CA VAL A 156 9.09 -1.50 18.24
C VAL A 156 7.79 -1.86 17.56
N LYS A 157 7.63 -3.11 17.18
CA LYS A 157 6.45 -3.63 16.48
C LYS A 157 6.09 -5.03 16.95
N ASN A 158 4.89 -5.52 16.62
CA ASN A 158 4.52 -6.89 16.84
C ASN A 158 5.36 -7.83 15.97
N ALA A 159 5.95 -8.86 16.57
CA ALA A 159 6.81 -9.81 15.86
C ALA A 159 6.04 -10.73 14.90
N GLU A 160 4.78 -11.03 15.21
CA GLU A 160 3.94 -12.01 14.51
C GLU A 160 2.69 -11.36 13.87
N GLY A 161 2.53 -10.06 13.99
CA GLY A 161 1.39 -9.33 13.43
C GLY A 161 1.56 -8.98 11.96
N PRO A 162 0.45 -8.58 11.30
CA PRO A 162 0.51 -8.06 9.95
C PRO A 162 1.49 -6.89 9.89
N SER A 163 2.14 -6.73 8.76
CA SER A 163 3.18 -5.70 8.55
C SER A 163 2.65 -4.27 8.64
N ASP A 164 1.33 -4.10 8.55
CA ASP A 164 0.63 -2.81 8.64
C ASP A 164 0.26 -2.43 10.09
N GLU A 165 0.62 -3.25 11.09
CA GLU A 165 0.36 -2.95 12.49
C GLU A 165 1.22 -1.77 12.96
N LYS A 166 0.64 -0.89 13.79
CA LYS A 166 1.29 0.33 14.28
C LYS A 166 2.61 0.01 14.99
N ALA A 167 3.71 0.55 14.46
CA ALA A 167 5.02 0.52 15.08
C ALA A 167 5.23 1.78 15.93
N SER A 168 6.01 1.66 17.02
CA SER A 168 6.57 2.81 17.74
C SER A 168 7.97 3.05 17.24
N LEU A 169 8.22 4.22 16.61
CA LEU A 169 9.52 4.60 16.06
C LEU A 169 10.23 5.59 16.98
N PHE A 170 11.41 5.24 17.43
CA PHE A 170 12.32 6.10 18.19
C PHE A 170 13.51 6.49 17.30
N ARG A 171 13.49 7.69 16.75
CA ARG A 171 14.59 8.24 15.93
C ARG A 171 15.80 8.67 16.75
N LEU A 172 15.54 9.07 17.98
CA LEU A 172 16.56 9.27 19.00
C LEU A 172 16.54 8.05 19.91
N ALA A 173 17.70 7.76 20.50
CA ALA A 173 17.81 6.66 21.44
C ALA A 173 16.82 6.83 22.60
N PRO A 174 15.86 5.91 22.77
CA PRO A 174 14.91 6.00 23.87
C PRO A 174 15.57 5.70 25.20
N THR A 175 15.00 6.21 26.27
CA THR A 175 15.29 5.76 27.62
C THR A 175 14.81 4.30 27.78
N LYS A 176 15.28 3.64 28.83
CA LYS A 176 14.87 2.26 29.15
C LYS A 176 13.37 2.18 29.41
N GLU A 177 12.83 3.19 30.06
CA GLU A 177 11.42 3.30 30.44
C GLU A 177 10.54 3.51 29.22
N GLU A 178 10.88 4.45 28.32
CA GLU A 178 10.15 4.70 27.08
C GLU A 178 10.12 3.45 26.18
N LEU A 179 11.28 2.78 26.04
CA LEU A 179 11.36 1.58 25.24
C LEU A 179 10.53 0.43 25.84
N TRP A 180 10.59 0.29 27.19
CA TRP A 180 9.78 -0.71 27.88
C TRP A 180 8.27 -0.43 27.75
N ASP A 181 7.84 0.81 27.81
CA ASP A 181 6.43 1.18 27.64
C ASP A 181 5.92 0.80 26.26
N ALA A 182 6.72 0.99 25.21
CA ALA A 182 6.36 0.56 23.86
C ALA A 182 6.28 -0.98 23.75
N VAL A 183 7.26 -1.69 24.28
CA VAL A 183 7.33 -3.15 24.31
C VAL A 183 6.19 -3.74 25.13
N SER A 184 5.93 -3.20 26.33
CA SER A 184 4.93 -3.71 27.27
C SER A 184 3.51 -3.63 26.73
N ARG A 185 3.21 -2.64 25.89
CA ARG A 185 1.90 -2.52 25.22
C ARG A 185 1.60 -3.72 24.34
N ILE A 186 2.61 -4.23 23.62
CA ILE A 186 2.47 -5.40 22.75
C ILE A 186 2.38 -6.69 23.57
N ILE A 187 3.22 -6.82 24.59
CA ILE A 187 3.29 -8.04 25.41
C ILE A 187 2.02 -8.24 26.25
N ARG A 188 1.36 -7.16 26.70
CA ARG A 188 0.09 -7.26 27.45
C ARG A 188 -1.01 -7.96 26.68
N ASP A 189 -0.99 -7.90 25.35
CA ASP A 189 -1.94 -8.60 24.47
C ASP A 189 -1.54 -10.08 24.21
N GLY A 190 -0.57 -10.61 24.96
CA GLY A 190 -0.08 -11.99 24.80
C GLY A 190 0.81 -12.19 23.55
N LYS A 191 1.21 -11.11 22.89
CA LYS A 191 2.04 -11.11 21.69
C LYS A 191 3.52 -10.96 22.06
N LYS A 192 4.41 -11.17 21.08
CA LYS A 192 5.84 -10.86 21.21
C LYS A 192 6.17 -9.55 20.54
N ALA A 193 6.93 -8.70 21.21
CA ALA A 193 7.45 -7.48 20.61
C ALA A 193 8.76 -7.76 19.85
N MET A 194 8.96 -7.06 18.72
CA MET A 194 10.23 -7.02 17.98
C MET A 194 10.80 -5.62 18.13
N ILE A 195 12.03 -5.51 18.65
CA ILE A 195 12.84 -4.30 18.63
C ILE A 195 13.77 -4.41 17.43
N GLU A 196 13.70 -3.49 16.50
CA GLU A 196 14.47 -3.49 15.25
C GLU A 196 15.28 -2.20 15.16
N LEU A 197 16.56 -2.31 14.76
CA LEU A 197 17.40 -1.14 14.58
C LEU A 197 16.91 -0.30 13.39
N VAL A 198 16.96 1.03 13.54
CA VAL A 198 16.70 1.97 12.44
C VAL A 198 18.02 2.27 11.75
N VAL A 199 18.05 2.11 10.44
CA VAL A 199 19.20 2.38 9.59
C VAL A 199 18.96 3.58 8.69
N PRO A 200 20.01 4.27 8.21
CA PRO A 200 19.87 5.32 7.21
C PRO A 200 19.28 4.78 5.90
N GLY A 201 18.45 5.57 5.25
CA GLY A 201 17.84 5.24 3.97
C GLY A 201 16.33 5.45 3.98
N SER A 202 15.76 5.38 2.80
CA SER A 202 14.31 5.42 2.60
C SER A 202 13.74 4.01 2.49
N VAL A 203 12.48 3.86 2.91
CA VAL A 203 11.75 2.59 2.75
C VAL A 203 11.07 2.60 1.39
N TYR A 204 11.35 1.57 0.61
CA TYR A 204 10.73 1.34 -0.68
C TYR A 204 9.85 0.09 -0.63
N ARG A 205 8.80 0.06 -1.45
CA ARG A 205 7.99 -1.12 -1.69
C ARG A 205 7.99 -1.44 -3.18
N ALA A 206 8.50 -2.62 -3.54
CA ALA A 206 8.44 -3.15 -4.89
C ALA A 206 7.25 -4.10 -5.02
N LEU A 207 6.37 -3.84 -5.98
CA LEU A 207 5.19 -4.65 -6.29
C LEU A 207 5.50 -5.61 -7.43
N PHE A 208 5.24 -6.88 -7.22
CA PHE A 208 5.43 -7.96 -8.19
C PHE A 208 4.10 -8.56 -8.62
N PHE A 209 4.02 -8.88 -9.91
CA PHE A 209 2.96 -9.70 -10.46
C PHE A 209 3.51 -10.55 -11.60
N GLN A 210 3.32 -11.88 -11.52
CA GLN A 210 3.87 -12.86 -12.48
C GLN A 210 5.38 -12.65 -12.70
N ASP A 211 6.15 -12.62 -11.63
CA ASP A 211 7.60 -12.43 -11.60
C ASP A 211 8.10 -11.07 -12.16
N ARG A 212 7.21 -10.13 -12.42
CA ARG A 212 7.57 -8.81 -12.95
C ARG A 212 7.34 -7.71 -11.94
N ILE A 213 8.26 -6.77 -11.87
CA ILE A 213 8.07 -5.54 -11.08
C ILE A 213 7.09 -4.64 -11.84
N LEU A 214 5.95 -4.33 -11.23
CA LEU A 214 4.94 -3.43 -11.78
C LEU A 214 5.12 -1.98 -11.32
N SER A 215 5.69 -1.78 -10.12
CA SER A 215 5.83 -0.48 -9.47
C SER A 215 6.88 -0.59 -8.36
N VAL A 216 7.64 0.47 -8.16
CA VAL A 216 8.49 0.67 -6.98
C VAL A 216 8.13 2.03 -6.39
N ILE A 217 7.64 2.04 -5.16
CA ILE A 217 7.27 3.28 -4.47
C ILE A 217 8.19 3.56 -3.29
N GLU A 218 8.61 4.81 -3.13
CA GLU A 218 9.13 5.30 -1.86
C GLU A 218 7.96 5.54 -0.91
N ARG A 219 8.06 5.02 0.30
CA ARG A 219 7.06 5.19 1.34
C ARG A 219 7.40 6.41 2.18
N LEU A 220 6.59 7.43 2.08
CA LEU A 220 6.77 8.70 2.78
C LEU A 220 5.83 8.79 3.99
N PRO A 221 6.29 9.38 5.10
CA PRO A 221 5.43 9.64 6.26
C PRO A 221 4.23 10.52 5.92
N ALA A 222 3.23 10.51 6.81
CA ALA A 222 2.13 11.45 6.75
C ALA A 222 2.63 12.88 6.81
N GLY A 223 2.09 13.72 5.95
CA GLY A 223 2.42 15.14 5.89
C GLY A 223 1.43 15.91 5.03
N VAL A 224 1.48 17.22 5.13
CA VAL A 224 0.72 18.15 4.30
C VAL A 224 1.65 19.19 3.68
N VAL A 225 1.31 19.64 2.48
CA VAL A 225 2.06 20.69 1.79
C VAL A 225 1.25 21.99 1.86
N GLY A 226 1.87 23.05 2.34
CA GLY A 226 1.27 24.36 2.47
C GLY A 226 0.89 24.96 1.10
N ASP A 227 -0.24 25.65 1.06
CA ASP A 227 -0.67 26.45 -0.07
C ASP A 227 -0.61 27.98 0.20
N GLY A 228 -0.13 28.34 1.40
CA GLY A 228 -0.04 29.71 1.87
C GLY A 228 -1.37 30.33 2.29
N ARG A 229 -2.45 29.54 2.42
CA ARG A 229 -3.82 30.01 2.70
C ARG A 229 -4.53 29.20 3.74
N ARG A 230 -4.46 27.87 3.65
CA ARG A 230 -5.15 26.93 4.56
C ARG A 230 -4.29 26.59 5.75
N THR A 231 -4.94 26.40 6.90
CA THR A 231 -4.28 25.88 8.11
C THR A 231 -3.91 24.41 7.91
N ILE A 232 -2.98 23.91 8.74
CA ILE A 232 -2.63 22.48 8.75
C ILE A 232 -3.88 21.62 8.93
N LYS A 233 -4.79 22.00 9.84
CA LYS A 233 -6.06 21.30 10.04
C LYS A 233 -6.89 21.23 8.74
N GLN A 234 -7.07 22.35 8.03
CA GLN A 234 -7.83 22.39 6.79
C GLN A 234 -7.18 21.56 5.67
N LEU A 235 -5.85 21.50 5.62
CA LEU A 235 -5.11 20.67 4.68
C LEU A 235 -5.31 19.17 4.98
N ILE A 236 -5.29 18.79 6.27
CA ILE A 236 -5.59 17.43 6.73
C ILE A 236 -7.02 17.03 6.38
N ASP A 237 -8.00 17.89 6.71
CA ASP A 237 -9.42 17.64 6.41
C ASP A 237 -9.64 17.43 4.90
N SER A 238 -9.02 18.27 4.08
CA SER A 238 -9.08 18.14 2.61
C SER A 238 -8.48 16.81 2.12
N LYS A 239 -7.34 16.38 2.67
CA LYS A 239 -6.72 15.10 2.34
C LYS A 239 -7.59 13.92 2.76
N ASN A 240 -8.14 13.96 3.98
CA ASN A 240 -9.00 12.91 4.51
C ASN A 240 -10.32 12.76 3.74
N LEU A 241 -10.82 13.85 3.14
CA LEU A 241 -11.98 13.78 2.26
C LEU A 241 -11.67 13.08 0.93
N SER A 242 -10.45 13.24 0.41
CA SER A 242 -10.03 12.62 -0.85
C SER A 242 -9.60 11.16 -0.71
N ASP A 243 -9.15 10.75 0.48
CA ASP A 243 -8.71 9.37 0.74
C ASP A 243 -9.26 8.89 2.10
N LYS A 244 -10.39 8.18 2.04
CA LYS A 244 -11.06 7.65 3.22
C LYS A 244 -10.37 6.42 3.81
N THR A 245 -9.50 5.76 3.04
CA THR A 245 -8.84 4.51 3.43
C THR A 245 -7.51 4.73 4.14
N ASN A 246 -6.93 5.95 4.01
CA ASN A 246 -5.62 6.30 4.54
C ASN A 246 -5.67 7.69 5.21
N GLN A 247 -6.55 7.81 6.20
CA GLN A 247 -6.79 9.07 6.88
C GLN A 247 -5.70 9.43 7.89
N ILE A 248 -5.41 10.72 7.98
CA ILE A 248 -4.58 11.31 9.05
C ILE A 248 -5.47 11.51 10.28
N VAL A 249 -5.12 10.86 11.37
CA VAL A 249 -5.77 11.04 12.68
C VAL A 249 -4.76 11.68 13.63
N ILE A 250 -5.10 12.85 14.18
CA ILE A 250 -4.21 13.56 15.10
C ILE A 250 -4.24 12.91 16.48
N GLY A 251 -3.16 12.23 16.80
CA GLY A 251 -2.88 11.60 18.08
C GLY A 251 -1.64 12.19 18.75
N PRO A 252 -1.10 11.52 19.77
CA PRO A 252 0.12 11.96 20.45
C PRO A 252 1.33 12.08 19.54
N SER A 253 1.56 11.12 18.65
CA SER A 253 2.71 11.11 17.73
C SER A 253 2.68 12.27 16.74
N GLU A 254 1.48 12.59 16.20
CA GLU A 254 1.31 13.71 15.28
C GLU A 254 1.53 15.06 15.98
N LYS A 255 1.05 15.19 17.22
CA LYS A 255 1.26 16.39 18.02
C LYS A 255 2.74 16.59 18.34
N GLU A 256 3.42 15.56 18.83
CA GLU A 256 4.85 15.59 19.10
C GLU A 256 5.66 15.97 17.84
N THR A 257 5.30 15.38 16.69
CA THR A 257 5.97 15.70 15.41
C THR A 257 5.76 17.16 15.00
N MET A 258 4.58 17.72 15.22
CA MET A 258 4.30 19.14 14.97
C MET A 258 5.03 20.05 15.98
N ASP A 259 5.05 19.69 17.25
CA ASP A 259 5.73 20.45 18.31
C ASP A 259 7.23 20.59 18.03
N VAL A 260 7.89 19.51 17.58
CA VAL A 260 9.32 19.54 17.17
C VAL A 260 9.56 20.51 16.01
N GLN A 261 8.59 20.68 15.11
CA GLN A 261 8.65 21.62 13.99
C GLN A 261 8.18 23.04 14.36
N GLY A 262 7.74 23.27 15.61
CA GLY A 262 7.24 24.55 16.08
C GLY A 262 5.93 24.99 15.41
N VAL A 263 5.08 24.03 14.99
CA VAL A 263 3.82 24.31 14.31
C VAL A 263 2.64 23.73 15.07
N THR A 264 1.43 24.30 14.85
CA THR A 264 0.17 23.85 15.41
C THR A 264 -0.84 23.59 14.28
N LEU A 265 -1.98 23.02 14.61
CA LEU A 265 -3.06 22.79 13.63
C LEU A 265 -3.58 24.08 12.97
N GLU A 266 -3.45 25.21 13.64
CA GLU A 266 -3.86 26.54 13.17
C GLU A 266 -2.77 27.24 12.36
N THR A 267 -1.54 26.72 12.33
CA THR A 267 -0.46 27.27 11.52
C THR A 267 -0.82 27.18 10.03
N ILE A 268 -0.57 28.26 9.29
CA ILE A 268 -0.71 28.30 7.82
C ILE A 268 0.70 28.13 7.23
N PRO A 269 1.03 26.94 6.69
CA PRO A 269 2.34 26.73 6.09
C PRO A 269 2.47 27.53 4.79
N GLY A 270 3.65 28.09 4.56
CA GLY A 270 3.97 28.77 3.30
C GLY A 270 3.76 27.84 2.10
N ARG A 271 3.48 28.41 0.93
CA ARG A 271 3.25 27.65 -0.30
C ARG A 271 4.49 26.79 -0.62
N GLY A 272 4.26 25.50 -0.80
CA GLY A 272 5.29 24.51 -1.08
C GLY A 272 6.04 24.01 0.17
N ASN A 273 5.82 24.62 1.35
CA ASN A 273 6.43 24.13 2.58
C ASN A 273 5.71 22.86 3.05
N GLU A 274 6.49 21.83 3.23
CA GLU A 274 6.00 20.57 3.80
C GLU A 274 6.02 20.63 5.32
N VAL A 275 4.93 20.12 5.92
CA VAL A 275 4.84 19.85 7.35
C VAL A 275 4.64 18.35 7.53
N LEU A 276 5.60 17.70 8.19
CA LEU A 276 5.49 16.30 8.56
C LEU A 276 4.53 16.17 9.75
N LEU A 277 3.69 15.15 9.70
CA LEU A 277 2.77 14.81 10.80
C LEU A 277 3.20 13.54 11.53
N ARG A 278 4.05 12.73 10.89
CA ARG A 278 4.68 11.54 11.47
C ARG A 278 6.11 11.41 10.94
N TYR A 279 6.90 10.60 11.62
CA TYR A 279 8.22 10.20 11.14
C TYR A 279 8.25 8.80 10.54
N ASP A 280 7.21 7.99 10.74
CA ASP A 280 7.06 6.66 10.15
C ASP A 280 6.05 6.68 8.99
N ALA A 281 6.20 5.76 8.05
CA ALA A 281 5.32 5.59 6.91
C ALA A 281 4.36 4.40 7.10
N THR A 282 3.81 4.22 8.32
CA THR A 282 2.87 3.15 8.63
C THR A 282 1.60 3.28 7.78
N SER A 283 1.12 2.18 7.24
CA SER A 283 -0.12 2.12 6.45
C SER A 283 -1.34 2.57 7.28
N GLY A 284 -2.24 3.32 6.65
CA GLY A 284 -3.48 3.78 7.30
C GLY A 284 -3.27 4.93 8.28
N THR A 285 -2.14 5.62 8.24
CA THR A 285 -1.85 6.80 9.06
C THR A 285 -1.70 8.08 8.24
N GLY A 286 -2.19 8.09 6.99
CA GLY A 286 -2.03 9.21 6.07
C GLY A 286 -0.67 9.23 5.36
N ASN A 287 0.08 8.13 5.40
CA ASN A 287 1.33 7.97 4.66
C ASN A 287 1.12 8.25 3.16
N ARG A 288 2.21 8.60 2.48
CA ARG A 288 2.21 8.94 1.06
C ARG A 288 3.14 8.01 0.31
N SER A 289 2.95 7.92 -0.99
CA SER A 289 3.78 7.12 -1.88
C SER A 289 4.30 7.99 -3.02
N LEU A 290 5.56 7.79 -3.38
CA LEU A 290 6.18 8.40 -4.55
C LEU A 290 6.65 7.26 -5.46
N GLU A 291 6.16 7.23 -6.71
CA GLU A 291 6.61 6.23 -7.69
C GLU A 291 8.04 6.54 -8.15
N VAL A 292 8.89 5.54 -8.14
CA VAL A 292 10.32 5.67 -8.46
C VAL A 292 10.85 4.58 -9.40
N LEU A 293 9.98 3.76 -10.00
CA LEU A 293 10.40 2.65 -10.87
C LEU A 293 11.27 3.12 -12.05
N ASP A 294 10.96 4.27 -12.62
CA ASP A 294 11.70 4.83 -13.76
C ASP A 294 12.96 5.62 -13.32
N GLU A 295 13.13 5.86 -12.00
CA GLU A 295 14.25 6.63 -11.46
C GLU A 295 15.31 5.76 -10.79
N ILE A 296 14.92 4.60 -10.26
CA ILE A 296 15.81 3.69 -9.55
C ILE A 296 16.83 3.07 -10.51
N ASP A 297 18.12 3.00 -10.12
CA ASP A 297 19.14 2.32 -10.92
C ASP A 297 18.75 0.86 -11.18
N SER A 298 18.89 0.41 -12.42
CA SER A 298 18.45 -0.92 -12.86
C SER A 298 19.11 -2.07 -12.09
N SER A 299 20.29 -1.87 -11.53
CA SER A 299 20.96 -2.90 -10.72
C SER A 299 20.19 -3.24 -9.44
N TYR A 300 19.44 -2.29 -8.89
CA TYR A 300 18.51 -2.60 -7.78
C TYR A 300 17.31 -3.42 -8.25
N LEU A 301 16.80 -3.18 -9.47
CA LEU A 301 15.70 -3.98 -10.02
C LEU A 301 16.14 -5.45 -10.21
N ASP A 302 17.35 -5.67 -10.68
CA ASP A 302 17.93 -7.01 -10.80
C ASP A 302 18.05 -7.69 -9.43
N GLU A 303 18.51 -6.96 -8.42
CA GLU A 303 18.65 -7.46 -7.05
C GLU A 303 17.29 -7.73 -6.40
N LEU A 304 16.29 -6.88 -6.63
CA LEU A 304 14.91 -7.11 -6.20
C LEU A 304 14.31 -8.37 -6.85
N CYS A 305 14.56 -8.60 -8.13
CA CYS A 305 14.16 -9.85 -8.81
C CYS A 305 14.88 -11.07 -8.22
N ARG A 306 16.17 -10.94 -7.88
CA ARG A 306 16.92 -12.00 -7.20
C ARG A 306 16.35 -12.30 -5.80
N LEU A 307 16.00 -11.28 -5.05
CA LEU A 307 15.36 -11.41 -3.73
C LEU A 307 13.97 -12.05 -3.81
N ALA A 308 13.12 -11.59 -4.75
CA ALA A 308 11.81 -12.19 -5.00
C ALA A 308 11.92 -13.67 -5.35
N LYS A 309 12.87 -14.02 -6.21
CA LYS A 309 13.17 -15.41 -6.60
C LYS A 309 13.63 -16.27 -5.41
N ALA A 310 14.49 -15.74 -4.53
CA ALA A 310 14.89 -16.44 -3.30
C ALA A 310 13.70 -16.72 -2.40
N LEU A 311 12.81 -15.74 -2.25
CA LEU A 311 11.55 -15.86 -1.49
C LEU A 311 10.47 -16.66 -2.24
N ARG A 312 10.68 -17.05 -3.50
CA ARG A 312 9.65 -17.64 -4.38
C ARG A 312 8.37 -16.80 -4.41
N LEU A 313 8.53 -15.50 -4.45
CA LEU A 313 7.44 -14.53 -4.51
C LEU A 313 7.18 -14.21 -5.98
N HIS A 314 6.08 -14.72 -6.50
CA HIS A 314 5.62 -14.45 -7.86
C HIS A 314 4.68 -13.24 -7.90
N ASP A 315 3.81 -13.16 -6.90
CA ASP A 315 2.78 -12.12 -6.76
C ASP A 315 2.85 -11.55 -5.34
N GLY A 316 2.87 -10.22 -5.20
CA GLY A 316 2.96 -9.61 -3.88
C GLY A 316 3.90 -8.42 -3.83
N ALA A 317 4.44 -8.09 -2.66
CA ALA A 317 5.38 -6.98 -2.54
C ALA A 317 6.53 -7.25 -1.57
N LEU A 318 7.64 -6.56 -1.79
CA LEU A 318 8.81 -6.53 -0.92
C LEU A 318 9.01 -5.13 -0.36
N ASP A 319 9.18 -5.04 0.96
CA ASP A 319 9.67 -3.82 1.61
C ASP A 319 11.17 -3.92 1.82
N ILE A 320 11.88 -2.91 1.37
CA ILE A 320 13.34 -2.79 1.47
C ILE A 320 13.73 -1.39 1.94
N VAL A 321 14.94 -1.27 2.51
CA VAL A 321 15.60 0.02 2.70
C VAL A 321 16.72 0.16 1.69
N ILE A 322 16.77 1.30 1.00
CA ILE A 322 17.85 1.69 0.10
C ILE A 322 18.31 3.10 0.50
N PRO A 323 19.61 3.29 0.77
CA PRO A 323 20.15 4.61 1.12
C PRO A 323 20.10 5.60 -0.04
N ASN A 324 20.37 5.15 -1.27
CA ASN A 324 20.38 6.00 -2.46
C ASN A 324 20.04 5.18 -3.72
N ILE A 325 18.85 5.40 -4.27
CA ILE A 325 18.34 4.67 -5.47
C ILE A 325 19.04 5.09 -6.79
N TYR A 326 19.73 6.22 -6.81
CA TYR A 326 20.42 6.75 -8.01
C TYR A 326 21.84 6.22 -8.16
N GLN A 327 22.39 5.57 -7.14
CA GLN A 327 23.69 4.91 -7.20
C GLN A 327 23.50 3.46 -7.63
N ARG A 328 24.48 2.93 -8.35
CA ARG A 328 24.49 1.52 -8.71
C ARG A 328 24.59 0.66 -7.44
N TYR A 329 23.79 -0.41 -7.38
CA TYR A 329 23.96 -1.43 -6.35
C TYR A 329 25.34 -2.06 -6.44
N ASP A 330 26.01 -2.17 -5.31
CA ASP A 330 27.33 -2.77 -5.17
C ASP A 330 27.23 -4.01 -4.27
N ALA A 331 27.57 -5.17 -4.82
CA ALA A 331 27.53 -6.42 -4.08
C ALA A 331 28.56 -6.51 -2.96
N ASP A 332 29.65 -5.71 -3.02
CA ASP A 332 30.64 -5.59 -1.95
C ASP A 332 30.11 -4.75 -0.77
N HIS A 333 29.00 -4.02 -0.99
CA HIS A 333 28.26 -3.24 0.00
C HIS A 333 26.81 -3.73 0.11
N PRO A 334 26.58 -4.95 0.59
CA PRO A 334 25.23 -5.56 0.62
C PRO A 334 24.25 -4.78 1.50
N GLU A 335 24.72 -3.91 2.41
CA GLU A 335 23.90 -2.96 3.17
C GLU A 335 23.25 -1.88 2.31
N ALA A 336 23.63 -1.75 1.04
CA ALA A 336 22.98 -0.84 0.09
C ALA A 336 21.54 -1.27 -0.23
N LEU A 337 21.16 -2.54 0.02
CA LEU A 337 19.80 -3.03 -0.04
C LEU A 337 19.53 -3.90 1.18
N ILE A 338 18.59 -3.50 2.04
CA ILE A 338 18.24 -4.21 3.26
C ILE A 338 16.80 -4.67 3.19
N PHE A 339 16.57 -5.97 3.33
CA PHE A 339 15.23 -6.56 3.36
C PHE A 339 14.51 -6.27 4.68
N LEU A 340 13.25 -5.87 4.60
CA LEU A 340 12.38 -5.63 5.75
C LEU A 340 11.28 -6.68 5.88
N ASN A 341 10.46 -6.82 4.83
CA ASN A 341 9.27 -7.68 4.83
C ASN A 341 8.90 -8.15 3.41
N ALA A 342 8.12 -9.23 3.36
CA ALA A 342 7.36 -9.63 2.17
C ALA A 342 5.86 -9.60 2.48
N HIS A 343 5.04 -9.34 1.47
CA HIS A 343 3.60 -9.19 1.58
C HIS A 343 2.90 -9.98 0.48
N ALA A 344 2.03 -10.92 0.84
CA ALA A 344 1.24 -11.68 -0.13
C ALA A 344 0.09 -10.85 -0.74
N THR A 345 -0.51 -9.96 0.04
CA THR A 345 -1.67 -9.14 -0.38
C THR A 345 -1.43 -7.66 -0.05
N PRO A 346 -0.46 -6.99 -0.72
CA PRO A 346 -0.24 -5.57 -0.54
C PRO A 346 -1.44 -4.76 -1.05
N LYS A 347 -1.69 -3.59 -0.43
CA LYS A 347 -2.74 -2.68 -0.89
C LYS A 347 -2.34 -2.04 -2.21
N LEU A 348 -3.07 -2.31 -3.30
CA LEU A 348 -2.82 -1.73 -4.62
C LEU A 348 -2.95 -0.20 -4.62
N SER A 349 -3.87 0.35 -3.83
CA SER A 349 -4.06 1.79 -3.71
C SER A 349 -2.81 2.56 -3.30
N MET A 350 -1.87 1.93 -2.60
CA MET A 350 -0.58 2.56 -2.26
C MET A 350 0.30 2.81 -3.49
N HIS A 351 0.18 1.97 -4.52
CA HIS A 351 0.91 2.06 -5.78
C HIS A 351 0.16 2.86 -6.86
N GLU A 352 -1.11 3.13 -6.63
CA GLU A 352 -1.96 3.92 -7.55
C GLU A 352 -2.07 5.37 -7.13
N ASN A 353 -2.26 5.64 -5.83
CA ASN A 353 -2.39 6.98 -5.26
C ASN A 353 -1.00 7.57 -4.96
N VAL A 354 -0.22 7.82 -6.00
CA VAL A 354 1.17 8.31 -5.87
C VAL A 354 1.27 9.81 -6.07
N LEU A 355 2.28 10.42 -5.42
CA LEU A 355 2.57 11.84 -5.58
C LEU A 355 3.19 12.13 -6.96
N LEU A 356 2.95 13.33 -7.49
CA LEU A 356 3.55 13.94 -8.68
C LEU A 356 3.10 13.36 -10.04
N ILE A 357 3.00 12.05 -10.19
CA ILE A 357 2.72 11.40 -11.48
C ILE A 357 1.22 11.24 -11.73
N GLY A 358 0.41 11.43 -10.69
CA GLY A 358 -1.02 11.12 -10.75
C GLY A 358 -1.31 9.63 -10.57
N ASN A 359 -2.49 9.22 -10.97
CA ASN A 359 -2.94 7.86 -10.72
C ASN A 359 -2.24 6.86 -11.64
N GLN A 360 -1.34 6.03 -11.11
CA GLN A 360 -0.82 4.87 -11.83
C GLN A 360 -1.90 3.78 -11.81
N ASN A 361 -2.32 3.33 -12.98
CA ASN A 361 -3.34 2.30 -13.07
C ASN A 361 -2.71 0.89 -12.98
N ILE A 362 -2.36 0.48 -11.77
CA ILE A 362 -1.78 -0.84 -11.48
C ILE A 362 -2.80 -1.95 -11.74
N ALA A 363 -4.05 -1.74 -11.35
CA ALA A 363 -5.13 -2.72 -11.60
C ALA A 363 -5.27 -2.99 -13.10
N LYS A 364 -5.19 -1.96 -13.95
CA LYS A 364 -5.17 -2.14 -15.41
C LYS A 364 -3.98 -2.96 -15.88
N LYS A 365 -2.76 -2.68 -15.37
CA LYS A 365 -1.58 -3.48 -15.74
C LYS A 365 -1.82 -4.97 -15.41
N ILE A 366 -2.36 -5.28 -14.23
CA ILE A 366 -2.67 -6.65 -13.79
C ILE A 366 -3.73 -7.28 -14.70
N VAL A 367 -4.82 -6.59 -14.97
CA VAL A 367 -5.93 -7.09 -15.82
C VAL A 367 -5.45 -7.38 -17.24
N MET A 368 -4.57 -6.55 -17.80
CA MET A 368 -4.04 -6.72 -19.15
C MET A 368 -3.00 -7.84 -19.29
N MET A 369 -2.52 -8.40 -18.17
CA MET A 369 -1.58 -9.53 -18.13
C MET A 369 -2.28 -10.89 -17.96
N GLN A 370 -3.63 -10.96 -18.05
CA GLN A 370 -4.41 -12.19 -17.87
C GLN A 370 -4.53 -13.04 -19.13
#